data_bbe6ccb4a2e68effef046eff850093d4
#
_entry.id   bbe6ccb4a2e68effef046eff850093d4
#
_cell.length_a   1.000
_cell.length_b   1.000
_cell.length_c   1.000
_cell.angle_alpha   90.00
_cell.angle_beta   90.00
_cell.angle_gamma   90.00
#
_symmetry.space_group_name_H-M   'P 1'
#
loop_
_entity.id
_entity.type
_entity.pdbx_description
1 polymer ?
#
loop_
_entity_poly.entity_id
_entity_poly.type
_entity_poly.pdbx_seq_one_letter_code
_entity_poly.pdbx_strand_id
1 'polypeptide(L)'
;MFHPTEDFHKYIHPGKRVHLAGIGGVSMCALAEVLQGMGVTVQGSDMSESDTVKHLRSVGIPVAIGHSAENLKNCDAVIRTAAIHDSNPEIAGAVARGIPVYERAQAWGAIMQGYRNALCVSGTHGKTTTTSMATHIFMAAQADPTVMIGGTLPLLHSGYRVGRGDTIILESCEYCNSFLNFFPTVAVILNVHADHLDFFKDLADIEHSFHDFAALVPERGFIIANADDEGAREAVKGLTHPVFTFSVKDRSADCYADNVSFFDGYGDFDVVINGLTYAHVSLHVPGAHNISNALAAASAAYVLGLPGEAVTAGLASFTGAGRRFEHKGTFRGAEVYDDYAHHPDEVRALLSAAQALPHKRLILAFQPHTYTRTAALFDDFVEVLRLPDRVVLAEIYAAREKNDIGTSSRDLAARIPGAIYCATLEQTADELEKLAQPGDMIITVGAGDIYRAGELLLKRGDAQ
;
A
#
# COMPACT_ATOMS: atom_id res chain seq x y z
N MET A 1 -17.55 20.88 8.21
CA MET A 1 -16.61 21.75 7.47
C MET A 1 -15.23 21.42 8.00
N PHE A 2 -14.33 20.93 7.17
CA PHE A 2 -12.96 20.59 7.59
C PHE A 2 -12.14 21.86 7.78
N HIS A 3 -11.23 21.84 8.76
CA HIS A 3 -10.26 22.91 8.96
C HIS A 3 -9.10 22.73 7.95
N PRO A 4 -8.42 23.80 7.54
CA PRO A 4 -7.23 23.68 6.70
C PRO A 4 -6.15 22.81 7.34
N THR A 5 -5.41 22.04 6.54
CA THR A 5 -4.32 21.18 7.01
C THR A 5 -3.29 21.93 7.83
N GLU A 6 -2.94 23.16 7.42
CA GLU A 6 -2.01 24.04 8.09
C GLU A 6 -2.42 24.39 9.53
N ASP A 7 -3.72 24.41 9.82
CA ASP A 7 -4.20 24.70 11.18
C ASP A 7 -3.90 23.57 12.17
N PHE A 8 -3.64 22.33 11.71
CA PHE A 8 -3.37 21.20 12.59
C PHE A 8 -2.04 21.33 13.35
N HIS A 9 -1.08 22.12 12.87
CA HIS A 9 0.17 22.41 13.60
C HIS A 9 -0.03 22.91 15.02
N LYS A 10 -1.15 23.57 15.29
CA LYS A 10 -1.52 24.07 16.63
C LYS A 10 -1.70 22.95 17.65
N TYR A 11 -1.80 21.71 17.20
CA TYR A 11 -2.08 20.54 18.03
C TYR A 11 -0.92 19.53 18.08
N ILE A 12 0.16 19.78 17.33
CA ILE A 12 1.34 18.87 17.24
C ILE A 12 2.45 19.36 18.19
N HIS A 13 2.16 19.46 19.48
CA HIS A 13 3.16 19.82 20.47
C HIS A 13 2.78 19.35 21.88
N PRO A 14 3.76 19.25 22.80
CA PRO A 14 3.50 18.87 24.19
C PRO A 14 2.44 19.76 24.84
N GLY A 15 1.58 19.13 25.66
CA GLY A 15 0.47 19.79 26.33
C GLY A 15 -0.85 19.78 25.58
N LYS A 16 -0.86 19.40 24.30
CA LYS A 16 -2.09 19.17 23.53
C LYS A 16 -2.58 17.73 23.65
N ARG A 17 -3.89 17.57 23.54
CA ARG A 17 -4.57 16.26 23.55
C ARG A 17 -5.40 16.08 22.29
N VAL A 18 -5.13 15.01 21.58
CA VAL A 18 -5.81 14.68 20.31
C VAL A 18 -6.55 13.34 20.46
N HIS A 19 -7.79 13.31 19.97
CA HIS A 19 -8.61 12.10 19.92
C HIS A 19 -8.66 11.55 18.51
N LEU A 20 -8.33 10.26 18.34
CA LEU A 20 -8.37 9.56 17.05
C LEU A 20 -9.58 8.63 16.99
N ALA A 21 -10.57 8.97 16.17
CA ALA A 21 -11.72 8.11 15.89
C ALA A 21 -11.37 7.06 14.83
N GLY A 22 -11.57 5.77 15.13
CA GLY A 22 -11.12 4.64 14.32
C GLY A 22 -9.61 4.37 14.46
N ILE A 23 -9.09 4.52 15.67
CA ILE A 23 -7.64 4.47 15.98
C ILE A 23 -6.99 3.10 15.68
N GLY A 24 -7.79 2.01 15.64
CA GLY A 24 -7.29 0.66 15.38
C GLY A 24 -6.92 0.38 13.92
N GLY A 25 -7.22 1.29 13.00
CA GLY A 25 -6.77 1.17 11.62
C GLY A 25 -5.24 1.34 11.50
N VAL A 26 -4.58 0.60 10.59
CA VAL A 26 -3.10 0.56 10.45
C VAL A 26 -2.48 1.95 10.39
N SER A 27 -2.95 2.82 9.50
CA SER A 27 -2.42 4.18 9.35
C SER A 27 -2.82 5.13 10.49
N MET A 28 -3.94 4.87 11.19
CA MET A 28 -4.35 5.64 12.37
C MET A 28 -3.51 5.27 13.59
N CYS A 29 -3.18 3.98 13.74
CA CYS A 29 -2.27 3.50 14.77
C CYS A 29 -0.88 4.14 14.62
N ALA A 30 -0.32 4.11 13.40
CA ALA A 30 0.92 4.79 13.08
C ALA A 30 0.89 6.28 13.46
N LEU A 31 -0.18 6.98 13.08
CA LEU A 31 -0.38 8.39 13.40
C LEU A 31 -0.42 8.63 14.92
N ALA A 32 -1.10 7.75 15.65
CA ALA A 32 -1.21 7.85 17.11
C ALA A 32 0.17 7.79 17.80
N GLU A 33 1.02 6.86 17.39
CA GLU A 33 2.35 6.71 17.98
C GLU A 33 3.33 7.80 17.54
N VAL A 34 3.24 8.27 16.28
CA VAL A 34 4.02 9.43 15.83
C VAL A 34 3.66 10.67 16.65
N LEU A 35 2.38 10.96 16.82
CA LEU A 35 1.92 12.10 17.66
C LEU A 35 2.37 11.95 19.11
N GLN A 36 2.27 10.74 19.69
CA GLN A 36 2.77 10.46 21.03
C GLN A 36 4.30 10.68 21.12
N GLY A 37 5.06 10.23 20.13
CA GLY A 37 6.52 10.47 20.04
C GLY A 37 6.88 11.95 19.94
N MET A 38 5.99 12.79 19.40
CA MET A 38 6.11 14.25 19.37
C MET A 38 5.67 14.92 20.69
N GLY A 39 5.28 14.16 21.71
CA GLY A 39 4.86 14.66 23.02
C GLY A 39 3.39 15.08 23.12
N VAL A 40 2.58 14.77 22.11
CA VAL A 40 1.13 14.98 22.13
C VAL A 40 0.48 13.91 23.01
N THR A 41 -0.48 14.29 23.84
CA THR A 41 -1.31 13.31 24.55
C THR A 41 -2.34 12.73 23.59
N VAL A 42 -2.24 11.45 23.29
CA VAL A 42 -3.12 10.76 22.35
C VAL A 42 -4.13 9.90 23.10
N GLN A 43 -5.36 9.90 22.63
CA GLN A 43 -6.44 8.98 23.01
C GLN A 43 -7.26 8.62 21.77
N GLY A 44 -8.06 7.58 21.82
CA GLY A 44 -8.91 7.27 20.67
C GLY A 44 -10.01 6.26 20.96
N SER A 45 -10.72 5.90 19.91
CA SER A 45 -11.80 4.92 19.93
C SER A 45 -11.77 4.02 18.70
N ASP A 46 -12.28 2.79 18.85
CA ASP A 46 -12.52 1.88 17.75
C ASP A 46 -13.78 1.04 18.01
N MET A 47 -14.37 0.47 16.97
CA MET A 47 -15.55 -0.38 17.11
C MET A 47 -15.24 -1.75 17.70
N SER A 48 -14.00 -2.23 17.55
CA SER A 48 -13.61 -3.60 17.92
C SER A 48 -12.30 -3.65 18.69
N GLU A 49 -12.18 -4.67 19.52
CA GLU A 49 -10.94 -5.04 20.20
C GLU A 49 -10.04 -5.80 19.21
N SER A 50 -9.18 -5.09 18.50
CA SER A 50 -8.19 -5.67 17.58
C SER A 50 -6.81 -5.80 18.27
N ASP A 51 -5.89 -6.54 17.64
CA ASP A 51 -4.51 -6.61 18.11
C ASP A 51 -3.82 -5.24 18.05
N THR A 52 -4.17 -4.42 17.08
CA THR A 52 -3.72 -3.02 17.00
C THR A 52 -4.20 -2.20 18.21
N VAL A 53 -5.45 -2.37 18.63
CA VAL A 53 -5.99 -1.69 19.81
C VAL A 53 -5.29 -2.16 21.09
N LYS A 54 -5.02 -3.48 21.22
CA LYS A 54 -4.25 -4.03 22.34
C LYS A 54 -2.82 -3.48 22.37
N HIS A 55 -2.17 -3.39 21.20
CA HIS A 55 -0.85 -2.80 21.06
C HIS A 55 -0.84 -1.32 21.52
N LEU A 56 -1.76 -0.49 21.02
CA LEU A 56 -1.86 0.93 21.42
C LEU A 56 -2.01 1.10 22.95
N ARG A 57 -2.83 0.26 23.59
CA ARG A 57 -2.97 0.27 25.05
C ARG A 57 -1.68 -0.16 25.76
N SER A 58 -0.93 -1.11 25.19
CA SER A 58 0.35 -1.56 25.75
C SER A 58 1.44 -0.47 25.71
N VAL A 59 1.38 0.46 24.73
CA VAL A 59 2.28 1.62 24.64
C VAL A 59 1.72 2.87 25.35
N GLY A 60 0.64 2.70 26.13
CA GLY A 60 0.10 3.75 27.00
C GLY A 60 -0.91 4.69 26.34
N ILE A 61 -1.44 4.36 25.16
CA ILE A 61 -2.49 5.15 24.49
C ILE A 61 -3.87 4.61 24.89
N PRO A 62 -4.72 5.38 25.59
CA PRO A 62 -6.06 4.93 25.96
C PRO A 62 -6.97 4.80 24.74
N VAL A 63 -7.62 3.64 24.60
CA VAL A 63 -8.58 3.36 23.52
C VAL A 63 -9.91 2.91 24.11
N ALA A 64 -10.99 3.62 23.78
CA ALA A 64 -12.36 3.24 24.08
C ALA A 64 -12.89 2.26 23.00
N ILE A 65 -13.72 1.31 23.40
CA ILE A 65 -14.46 0.47 22.45
C ILE A 65 -15.85 1.04 22.27
N GLY A 66 -16.24 1.26 21.01
CA GLY A 66 -17.46 1.97 20.62
C GLY A 66 -17.26 3.48 20.54
N HIS A 67 -18.06 4.10 19.65
CA HIS A 67 -18.04 5.54 19.44
C HIS A 67 -19.08 6.25 20.31
N SER A 68 -18.63 7.23 21.11
CA SER A 68 -19.48 8.06 21.97
C SER A 68 -18.91 9.46 22.13
N ALA A 69 -19.76 10.47 22.18
CA ALA A 69 -19.35 11.84 22.49
C ALA A 69 -18.66 11.97 23.87
N GLU A 70 -18.87 11.02 24.77
CA GLU A 70 -18.20 10.94 26.07
C GLU A 70 -16.70 10.61 25.95
N ASN A 71 -16.26 10.01 24.84
CA ASN A 71 -14.86 9.71 24.57
C ASN A 71 -14.02 10.99 24.34
N LEU A 72 -14.67 12.12 24.01
CA LEU A 72 -14.02 13.41 23.70
C LEU A 72 -13.66 14.24 24.95
N LYS A 73 -13.39 13.59 26.10
CA LYS A 73 -13.05 14.31 27.33
C LYS A 73 -11.69 15.00 27.17
N ASN A 74 -11.71 16.33 27.37
CA ASN A 74 -10.51 17.17 27.38
C ASN A 74 -9.65 17.09 26.11
N CYS A 75 -10.23 16.85 24.93
CA CYS A 75 -9.46 16.86 23.67
C CYS A 75 -9.50 18.25 23.03
N ASP A 76 -8.36 18.64 22.43
CA ASP A 76 -8.18 19.90 21.71
C ASP A 76 -8.56 19.76 20.22
N ALA A 77 -8.42 18.56 19.66
CA ALA A 77 -8.76 18.24 18.27
C ALA A 77 -9.16 16.77 18.11
N VAL A 78 -9.93 16.48 17.08
CA VAL A 78 -10.32 15.14 16.67
C VAL A 78 -9.73 14.84 15.30
N ILE A 79 -9.16 13.65 15.12
CA ILE A 79 -8.75 13.10 13.82
C ILE A 79 -9.62 11.90 13.52
N ARG A 80 -10.12 11.83 12.29
CA ARG A 80 -10.91 10.68 11.83
C ARG A 80 -10.31 10.01 10.60
N THR A 81 -10.62 8.74 10.42
CA THR A 81 -10.45 8.06 9.13
C THR A 81 -11.63 8.37 8.20
N ALA A 82 -11.41 8.32 6.88
CA ALA A 82 -12.45 8.49 5.87
C ALA A 82 -13.63 7.49 6.02
N ALA A 83 -13.43 6.39 6.73
CA ALA A 83 -14.48 5.42 7.05
C ALA A 83 -15.51 5.94 8.07
N ILE A 84 -15.22 7.00 8.79
CA ILE A 84 -16.07 7.57 9.83
C ILE A 84 -16.78 8.82 9.29
N HIS A 85 -18.10 8.73 9.14
CA HIS A 85 -18.94 9.80 8.60
C HIS A 85 -19.31 10.87 9.65
N ASP A 86 -19.86 11.99 9.19
CA ASP A 86 -20.29 13.12 10.03
C ASP A 86 -21.39 12.74 11.04
N SER A 87 -22.17 11.68 10.74
CA SER A 87 -23.20 11.13 11.64
C SER A 87 -22.64 10.36 12.84
N ASN A 88 -21.33 10.08 12.88
CA ASN A 88 -20.71 9.40 14.00
C ASN A 88 -20.86 10.24 15.28
N PRO A 89 -21.25 9.64 16.45
CA PRO A 89 -21.47 10.37 17.69
C PRO A 89 -20.28 11.21 18.17
N GLU A 90 -19.05 10.78 17.89
CA GLU A 90 -17.84 11.53 18.25
C GLU A 90 -17.66 12.74 17.34
N ILE A 91 -17.86 12.59 16.03
CA ILE A 91 -17.75 13.71 15.08
C ILE A 91 -18.85 14.74 15.34
N ALA A 92 -20.11 14.30 15.48
CA ALA A 92 -21.22 15.18 15.83
C ALA A 92 -20.99 15.86 17.18
N GLY A 93 -20.48 15.14 18.19
CA GLY A 93 -20.15 15.65 19.50
C GLY A 93 -19.00 16.67 19.50
N ALA A 94 -17.98 16.46 18.63
CA ALA A 94 -16.89 17.41 18.44
C ALA A 94 -17.40 18.74 17.84
N VAL A 95 -18.17 18.66 16.76
CA VAL A 95 -18.79 19.82 16.10
C VAL A 95 -19.66 20.61 17.08
N ALA A 96 -20.51 19.92 17.85
CA ALA A 96 -21.39 20.57 18.84
C ALA A 96 -20.63 21.28 19.97
N ARG A 97 -19.40 20.86 20.27
CA ARG A 97 -18.52 21.44 21.30
C ARG A 97 -17.50 22.45 20.73
N GLY A 98 -17.51 22.70 19.41
CA GLY A 98 -16.55 23.56 18.74
C GLY A 98 -15.12 22.98 18.71
N ILE A 99 -14.96 21.65 18.85
CA ILE A 99 -13.68 20.96 18.76
C ILE A 99 -13.41 20.72 17.26
N PRO A 100 -12.26 21.16 16.73
CA PRO A 100 -11.95 20.98 15.32
C PRO A 100 -11.75 19.50 14.96
N VAL A 101 -12.24 19.14 13.77
CA VAL A 101 -12.15 17.79 13.21
C VAL A 101 -11.26 17.83 11.96
N TYR A 102 -10.30 16.93 11.90
CA TYR A 102 -9.35 16.77 10.78
C TYR A 102 -9.44 15.37 10.21
N GLU A 103 -9.16 15.27 8.92
CA GLU A 103 -8.92 13.96 8.28
C GLU A 103 -7.50 13.47 8.62
N ARG A 104 -7.33 12.16 8.63
CA ARG A 104 -6.03 11.51 8.82
C ARG A 104 -4.95 12.06 7.88
N ALA A 105 -5.29 12.28 6.60
CA ALA A 105 -4.35 12.80 5.60
C ALA A 105 -3.87 14.21 5.95
N GLN A 106 -4.74 15.07 6.48
CA GLN A 106 -4.38 16.41 6.95
C GLN A 106 -3.41 16.35 8.13
N ALA A 107 -3.61 15.42 9.06
CA ALA A 107 -2.69 15.26 10.17
C ALA A 107 -1.30 14.81 9.71
N TRP A 108 -1.22 13.84 8.78
CA TRP A 108 0.04 13.43 8.18
C TRP A 108 0.71 14.59 7.41
N GLY A 109 -0.06 15.34 6.62
CA GLY A 109 0.44 16.52 5.92
C GLY A 109 1.05 17.57 6.87
N ALA A 110 0.41 17.86 7.98
CA ALA A 110 0.96 18.78 8.98
C ALA A 110 2.24 18.21 9.64
N ILE A 111 2.27 16.93 9.97
CA ILE A 111 3.44 16.27 10.58
C ILE A 111 4.64 16.33 9.64
N MET A 112 4.46 16.05 8.36
CA MET A 112 5.57 15.97 7.41
C MET A 112 6.27 17.29 7.17
N GLN A 113 5.61 18.43 7.39
CA GLN A 113 6.24 19.74 7.31
C GLN A 113 7.34 19.95 8.36
N GLY A 114 7.38 19.15 9.43
CA GLY A 114 8.46 19.12 10.41
C GLY A 114 9.74 18.41 9.94
N TYR A 115 9.72 17.77 8.77
CA TYR A 115 10.86 17.03 8.22
C TYR A 115 11.51 17.80 7.07
N ARG A 116 12.84 17.72 6.99
CA ARG A 116 13.60 18.32 5.88
C ARG A 116 13.28 17.64 4.56
N ASN A 117 13.16 16.32 4.58
CA ASN A 117 12.90 15.48 3.43
C ASN A 117 11.58 14.74 3.64
N ALA A 118 10.60 15.02 2.80
CA ALA A 118 9.31 14.36 2.77
C ALA A 118 9.18 13.60 1.44
N LEU A 119 9.51 12.30 1.48
CA LEU A 119 9.39 11.39 0.33
C LEU A 119 8.00 10.79 0.30
N CYS A 120 7.23 11.12 -0.72
CA CYS A 120 5.87 10.64 -0.95
C CYS A 120 5.83 9.71 -2.16
N VAL A 121 5.49 8.45 -1.95
CA VAL A 121 5.41 7.45 -3.02
C VAL A 121 3.95 7.26 -3.44
N SER A 122 3.62 7.66 -4.67
CA SER A 122 2.30 7.57 -5.27
C SER A 122 2.30 6.73 -6.55
N GLY A 123 1.11 6.39 -7.02
CA GLY A 123 0.85 5.59 -8.22
C GLY A 123 -0.36 4.69 -8.01
N THR A 124 -1.00 4.26 -9.06
CA THR A 124 -2.11 3.31 -8.96
C THR A 124 -1.62 2.01 -8.34
N HIS A 125 -0.46 1.49 -8.79
CA HIS A 125 0.15 0.24 -8.36
C HIS A 125 1.59 0.43 -7.85
N GLY A 126 2.09 -0.52 -7.04
CA GLY A 126 3.49 -0.56 -6.60
C GLY A 126 3.84 0.30 -5.39
N LYS A 127 2.94 1.15 -4.90
CA LYS A 127 3.17 2.08 -3.78
C LYS A 127 3.82 1.42 -2.56
N THR A 128 3.17 0.38 -2.02
CA THR A 128 3.62 -0.34 -0.82
C THR A 128 5.01 -0.94 -1.01
N THR A 129 5.24 -1.60 -2.16
CA THR A 129 6.53 -2.23 -2.48
C THR A 129 7.65 -1.18 -2.60
N THR A 130 7.41 -0.10 -3.34
CA THR A 130 8.41 0.97 -3.53
C THR A 130 8.70 1.70 -2.22
N THR A 131 7.67 2.01 -1.41
CA THR A 131 7.84 2.62 -0.08
C THR A 131 8.66 1.71 0.84
N SER A 132 8.43 0.39 0.78
CA SER A 132 9.19 -0.61 1.53
C SER A 132 10.64 -0.70 1.06
N MET A 133 10.90 -0.74 -0.25
CA MET A 133 12.24 -0.71 -0.84
C MET A 133 13.00 0.56 -0.44
N ALA A 134 12.36 1.74 -0.55
CA ALA A 134 12.95 2.99 -0.08
C ALA A 134 13.27 2.94 1.41
N THR A 135 12.37 2.38 2.23
CA THR A 135 12.62 2.19 3.67
C THR A 135 13.89 1.37 3.91
N HIS A 136 14.05 0.23 3.22
CA HIS A 136 15.25 -0.60 3.33
C HIS A 136 16.52 0.16 2.97
N ILE A 137 16.50 0.93 1.89
CA ILE A 137 17.64 1.75 1.44
C ILE A 137 18.00 2.80 2.51
N PHE A 138 17.01 3.55 3.01
CA PHE A 138 17.24 4.59 4.02
C PHE A 138 17.70 4.01 5.36
N MET A 139 17.21 2.83 5.74
CA MET A 139 17.71 2.10 6.92
C MET A 139 19.15 1.63 6.73
N ALA A 140 19.50 1.10 5.54
CA ALA A 140 20.88 0.71 5.21
C ALA A 140 21.84 1.91 5.23
N ALA A 141 21.38 3.08 4.79
CA ALA A 141 22.12 4.34 4.88
C ALA A 141 22.18 4.93 6.30
N GLN A 142 21.59 4.27 7.31
CA GLN A 142 21.52 4.77 8.69
C GLN A 142 20.83 6.14 8.83
N ALA A 143 19.94 6.48 7.89
CA ALA A 143 19.22 7.76 7.87
C ALA A 143 18.10 7.87 8.92
N ASP A 144 17.78 6.78 9.62
CA ASP A 144 16.79 6.71 10.71
C ASP A 144 15.42 7.35 10.37
N PRO A 145 14.78 6.98 9.25
CA PRO A 145 13.56 7.65 8.76
C PRO A 145 12.33 7.37 9.63
N THR A 146 11.41 8.33 9.68
CA THR A 146 10.01 8.05 10.01
C THR A 146 9.31 7.50 8.78
N VAL A 147 8.52 6.44 8.95
CA VAL A 147 7.95 5.70 7.81
C VAL A 147 6.47 5.39 8.06
N MET A 148 5.64 5.48 7.02
CA MET A 148 4.27 4.96 7.00
C MET A 148 4.03 4.23 5.67
N ILE A 149 3.72 2.94 5.76
CA ILE A 149 3.48 2.01 4.65
C ILE A 149 2.05 1.49 4.77
N GLY A 150 1.40 1.24 3.65
CA GLY A 150 0.03 0.69 3.61
C GLY A 150 -0.08 -0.79 3.99
N GLY A 151 1.03 -1.45 4.27
CA GLY A 151 1.12 -2.86 4.66
C GLY A 151 2.17 -3.09 5.74
N THR A 152 2.33 -4.33 6.20
CA THR A 152 3.36 -4.71 7.15
C THR A 152 4.70 -4.94 6.45
N LEU A 153 5.77 -4.37 7.00
CA LEU A 153 7.14 -4.62 6.55
C LEU A 153 7.88 -5.49 7.58
N PRO A 154 8.37 -6.68 7.21
CA PRO A 154 9.08 -7.58 8.14
C PRO A 154 10.23 -6.90 8.88
N LEU A 155 11.02 -6.06 8.21
CA LEU A 155 12.10 -5.27 8.80
C LEU A 155 11.66 -4.42 10.01
N LEU A 156 10.44 -3.92 9.98
CA LEU A 156 9.88 -3.05 11.00
C LEU A 156 8.96 -3.79 11.99
N HIS A 157 8.57 -5.02 11.69
CA HIS A 157 7.49 -5.77 12.36
C HIS A 157 6.16 -5.00 12.42
N SER A 158 5.97 -4.02 11.56
CA SER A 158 4.80 -3.13 11.49
C SER A 158 4.69 -2.47 10.11
N GLY A 159 3.62 -1.68 9.90
CA GLY A 159 3.47 -0.82 8.72
C GLY A 159 4.05 0.59 8.90
N TYR A 160 4.74 0.86 10.02
CA TYR A 160 5.27 2.20 10.32
C TYR A 160 6.48 2.14 11.25
N ARG A 161 7.18 3.27 11.30
CA ARG A 161 8.30 3.49 12.20
C ARG A 161 8.39 4.98 12.57
N VAL A 162 8.66 5.26 13.82
CA VAL A 162 9.02 6.61 14.29
C VAL A 162 10.53 6.70 14.35
N GLY A 163 11.14 7.42 13.41
CA GLY A 163 12.58 7.67 13.34
C GLY A 163 12.96 8.98 14.02
N ARG A 164 14.27 9.21 14.13
CA ARG A 164 14.86 10.47 14.66
C ARG A 164 15.59 11.26 13.57
N GLY A 165 15.64 10.72 12.34
CA GLY A 165 16.23 11.39 11.20
C GLY A 165 15.36 12.54 10.68
N ASP A 166 15.89 13.26 9.72
CA ASP A 166 15.23 14.41 9.09
C ASP A 166 14.37 14.02 7.87
N THR A 167 14.15 12.72 7.67
CA THR A 167 13.40 12.17 6.54
C THR A 167 12.15 11.45 7.00
N ILE A 168 11.03 11.75 6.33
CA ILE A 168 9.77 10.99 6.43
C ILE A 168 9.46 10.35 5.07
N ILE A 169 9.08 9.07 5.07
CA ILE A 169 8.72 8.30 3.90
C ILE A 169 7.26 7.87 4.03
N LEU A 170 6.40 8.33 3.12
CA LEU A 170 4.96 8.07 3.18
C LEU A 170 4.45 7.42 1.91
N GLU A 171 3.72 6.32 2.06
CA GLU A 171 2.85 5.82 1.01
C GLU A 171 1.68 6.79 0.81
N SER A 172 1.50 7.28 -0.43
CA SER A 172 0.62 8.40 -0.75
C SER A 172 -0.51 7.93 -1.67
N CYS A 173 -1.70 7.71 -1.09
CA CYS A 173 -2.85 7.18 -1.80
C CYS A 173 -3.64 8.31 -2.48
N GLU A 174 -3.98 8.11 -3.74
CA GLU A 174 -4.78 8.99 -4.58
C GLU A 174 -6.27 9.00 -4.20
N TYR A 175 -6.77 7.91 -3.62
CA TYR A 175 -8.19 7.75 -3.30
C TYR A 175 -8.72 8.90 -2.43
N CYS A 176 -9.86 9.47 -2.84
CA CYS A 176 -10.47 10.65 -2.23
C CYS A 176 -9.51 11.86 -2.19
N ASN A 177 -8.58 11.96 -3.12
CA ASN A 177 -7.57 13.01 -3.17
C ASN A 177 -6.79 13.18 -1.85
N SER A 178 -6.61 12.07 -1.11
CA SER A 178 -5.98 12.08 0.21
C SER A 178 -4.56 12.65 0.17
N PHE A 179 -3.78 12.32 -0.88
CA PHE A 179 -2.39 12.78 -1.04
C PHE A 179 -2.27 14.29 -1.32
N LEU A 180 -3.36 14.97 -1.76
CA LEU A 180 -3.37 16.43 -1.93
C LEU A 180 -3.31 17.20 -0.60
N ASN A 181 -3.44 16.51 0.52
CA ASN A 181 -3.20 17.10 1.85
C ASN A 181 -1.73 17.04 2.28
N PHE A 182 -0.84 16.47 1.44
CA PHE A 182 0.57 16.28 1.75
C PHE A 182 1.42 17.45 1.27
N PHE A 183 2.64 17.55 1.77
CA PHE A 183 3.64 18.56 1.42
C PHE A 183 4.95 17.86 1.04
N PRO A 184 4.99 17.15 -0.10
CA PRO A 184 6.16 16.40 -0.52
C PRO A 184 7.33 17.34 -0.85
N THR A 185 8.54 16.99 -0.42
CA THR A 185 9.77 17.56 -1.00
C THR A 185 10.29 16.69 -2.14
N VAL A 186 9.92 15.40 -2.13
CA VAL A 186 10.12 14.46 -3.23
C VAL A 186 8.83 13.70 -3.46
N ALA A 187 8.23 13.85 -4.64
CA ALA A 187 7.06 13.11 -5.07
C ALA A 187 7.47 12.04 -6.10
N VAL A 188 7.11 10.78 -5.84
CA VAL A 188 7.31 9.67 -6.78
C VAL A 188 5.98 9.33 -7.42
N ILE A 189 5.93 9.23 -8.75
CA ILE A 189 4.78 8.80 -9.53
C ILE A 189 5.17 7.54 -10.30
N LEU A 190 4.65 6.38 -9.84
CA LEU A 190 5.00 5.07 -10.39
C LEU A 190 4.26 4.76 -11.69
N ASN A 191 2.96 4.98 -11.68
CA ASN A 191 2.04 4.76 -12.79
C ASN A 191 0.70 5.43 -12.49
N VAL A 192 -0.08 5.73 -13.54
CA VAL A 192 -1.42 6.31 -13.42
C VAL A 192 -2.36 5.55 -14.35
N HIS A 193 -3.24 4.73 -13.78
CA HIS A 193 -4.21 3.90 -14.47
C HIS A 193 -5.63 4.14 -13.93
N ALA A 194 -6.62 3.68 -14.67
CA ALA A 194 -8.02 3.79 -14.26
C ALA A 194 -8.29 2.87 -13.05
N ASP A 195 -8.44 3.47 -11.89
CA ASP A 195 -8.89 2.81 -10.64
C ASP A 195 -9.76 3.80 -9.84
N HIS A 196 -10.42 3.32 -8.79
CA HIS A 196 -11.25 4.15 -7.92
C HIS A 196 -12.33 4.98 -8.67
N LEU A 197 -12.95 4.39 -9.70
CA LEU A 197 -14.00 5.03 -10.50
C LEU A 197 -15.33 5.24 -9.72
N ASP A 198 -15.39 4.81 -8.48
CA ASP A 198 -16.39 5.21 -7.50
C ASP A 198 -16.19 6.64 -6.97
N PHE A 199 -14.98 7.18 -7.10
CA PHE A 199 -14.61 8.53 -6.71
C PHE A 199 -14.23 9.39 -7.90
N PHE A 200 -13.34 8.93 -8.77
CA PHE A 200 -12.91 9.63 -9.98
C PHE A 200 -13.88 9.39 -11.13
N LYS A 201 -14.04 10.41 -11.96
CA LYS A 201 -14.94 10.36 -13.10
C LYS A 201 -14.42 9.48 -14.24
N ASP A 202 -13.13 9.62 -14.54
CA ASP A 202 -12.44 8.94 -15.64
C ASP A 202 -10.91 9.01 -15.43
N LEU A 203 -10.15 8.42 -16.36
CA LEU A 203 -8.68 8.44 -16.31
C LEU A 203 -8.11 9.87 -16.34
N ALA A 204 -8.69 10.77 -17.12
CA ALA A 204 -8.23 12.17 -17.21
C ALA A 204 -8.39 12.91 -15.87
N ASP A 205 -9.43 12.61 -15.10
CA ASP A 205 -9.63 13.14 -13.75
C ASP A 205 -8.58 12.60 -12.77
N ILE A 206 -8.20 11.32 -12.91
CA ILE A 206 -7.10 10.72 -12.15
C ILE A 206 -5.76 11.37 -12.50
N GLU A 207 -5.43 11.49 -13.78
CA GLU A 207 -4.21 12.15 -14.26
C GLU A 207 -4.10 13.59 -13.75
N HIS A 208 -5.22 14.33 -13.76
CA HIS A 208 -5.28 15.68 -13.20
C HIS A 208 -5.00 15.70 -11.70
N SER A 209 -5.54 14.76 -10.94
CA SER A 209 -5.27 14.62 -9.50
C SER A 209 -3.78 14.33 -9.22
N PHE A 210 -3.13 13.47 -10.03
CA PHE A 210 -1.69 13.23 -9.92
C PHE A 210 -0.86 14.44 -10.34
N HIS A 211 -1.32 15.23 -11.34
CA HIS A 211 -0.71 16.49 -11.71
C HIS A 211 -0.73 17.49 -10.55
N ASP A 212 -1.88 17.66 -9.91
CA ASP A 212 -2.03 18.52 -8.74
C ASP A 212 -1.13 18.06 -7.58
N PHE A 213 -1.02 16.75 -7.35
CA PHE A 213 -0.10 16.19 -6.35
C PHE A 213 1.37 16.50 -6.68
N ALA A 214 1.79 16.33 -7.94
CA ALA A 214 3.14 16.67 -8.37
C ALA A 214 3.45 18.17 -8.22
N ALA A 215 2.45 19.01 -8.46
CA ALA A 215 2.57 20.46 -8.31
C ALA A 215 2.73 20.94 -6.85
N LEU A 216 2.46 20.07 -5.85
CA LEU A 216 2.71 20.39 -4.44
C LEU A 216 4.22 20.42 -4.09
N VAL A 217 5.07 19.84 -4.92
CA VAL A 217 6.51 19.81 -4.70
C VAL A 217 7.05 21.25 -4.76
N PRO A 218 7.86 21.72 -3.79
CA PRO A 218 8.43 23.07 -3.87
C PRO A 218 9.52 23.16 -4.95
N GLU A 219 9.86 24.38 -5.39
CA GLU A 219 10.85 24.63 -6.44
C GLU A 219 12.21 23.94 -6.22
N ARG A 220 12.59 23.68 -4.97
CA ARG A 220 13.83 22.99 -4.60
C ARG A 220 13.67 21.48 -4.41
N GLY A 221 12.45 20.98 -4.60
CA GLY A 221 12.15 19.56 -4.51
C GLY A 221 12.33 18.85 -5.85
N PHE A 222 11.99 17.56 -5.87
CA PHE A 222 12.08 16.72 -7.06
C PHE A 222 10.78 15.96 -7.28
N ILE A 223 10.38 15.86 -8.54
CA ILE A 223 9.37 14.92 -9.00
C ILE A 223 10.11 13.75 -9.65
N ILE A 224 9.83 12.52 -9.21
CA ILE A 224 10.38 11.29 -9.79
C ILE A 224 9.26 10.60 -10.55
N ALA A 225 9.39 10.47 -11.87
CA ALA A 225 8.33 9.95 -12.73
C ALA A 225 8.78 8.77 -13.58
N ASN A 226 7.93 7.77 -13.71
CA ASN A 226 8.15 6.63 -14.57
C ASN A 226 8.01 7.02 -16.05
N ALA A 227 9.11 7.00 -16.80
CA ALA A 227 9.11 7.30 -18.23
C ALA A 227 8.47 6.17 -19.08
N ASP A 228 8.35 4.96 -18.55
CA ASP A 228 7.69 3.85 -19.25
C ASP A 228 6.15 3.92 -19.17
N ASP A 229 5.59 4.73 -18.27
CA ASP A 229 4.15 4.86 -18.04
C ASP A 229 3.60 6.15 -18.65
N GLU A 230 2.57 6.03 -19.49
CA GLU A 230 1.98 7.17 -20.20
C GLU A 230 1.30 8.13 -19.23
N GLY A 231 0.49 7.63 -18.30
CA GLY A 231 -0.22 8.46 -17.32
C GLY A 231 0.73 9.17 -16.36
N ALA A 232 1.84 8.53 -15.95
CA ALA A 232 2.87 9.19 -15.15
C ALA A 232 3.56 10.33 -15.92
N ARG A 233 3.81 10.16 -17.23
CA ARG A 233 4.35 11.24 -18.08
C ARG A 233 3.34 12.39 -18.25
N GLU A 234 2.07 12.07 -18.45
CA GLU A 234 1.01 13.09 -18.58
C GLU A 234 0.84 13.87 -17.27
N ALA A 235 0.89 13.20 -16.11
CA ALA A 235 0.78 13.83 -14.80
C ALA A 235 1.88 14.88 -14.53
N VAL A 236 3.06 14.78 -15.12
CA VAL A 236 4.15 15.75 -14.89
C VAL A 236 4.30 16.78 -16.02
N LYS A 237 3.50 16.66 -17.05
CA LYS A 237 3.58 17.50 -18.25
C LYS A 237 3.23 18.96 -17.95
N GLY A 238 4.09 19.87 -18.41
CA GLY A 238 3.91 21.31 -18.22
C GLY A 238 4.32 21.86 -16.86
N LEU A 239 4.72 21.00 -15.92
CA LEU A 239 5.29 21.46 -14.65
C LEU A 239 6.68 22.08 -14.87
N THR A 240 6.98 23.12 -14.12
CA THR A 240 8.30 23.82 -14.17
C THR A 240 9.30 23.24 -13.15
N HIS A 241 8.87 22.28 -12.35
CA HIS A 241 9.68 21.63 -11.34
C HIS A 241 10.73 20.70 -11.96
N PRO A 242 11.86 20.46 -11.29
CA PRO A 242 12.80 19.42 -11.71
C PRO A 242 12.14 18.04 -11.72
N VAL A 243 12.00 17.45 -12.90
CA VAL A 243 11.52 16.07 -13.06
C VAL A 243 12.70 15.17 -13.29
N PHE A 244 12.86 14.17 -12.44
CA PHE A 244 13.83 13.10 -12.55
C PHE A 244 13.14 11.84 -13.04
N THR A 245 13.49 11.36 -14.21
CA THR A 245 12.81 10.24 -14.86
C THR A 245 13.51 8.91 -14.55
N PHE A 246 12.72 7.83 -14.43
CA PHE A 246 13.26 6.47 -14.39
C PHE A 246 12.57 5.57 -15.41
N SER A 247 13.31 4.58 -15.92
CA SER A 247 12.83 3.64 -16.93
C SER A 247 13.52 2.29 -16.85
N VAL A 248 12.78 1.21 -17.12
CA VAL A 248 13.34 -0.12 -17.37
C VAL A 248 13.73 -0.28 -18.84
N LYS A 249 13.08 0.45 -19.76
CA LYS A 249 13.17 0.26 -21.22
C LYS A 249 13.99 1.32 -21.92
N ASP A 250 13.95 2.57 -21.43
CA ASP A 250 14.53 3.74 -22.11
C ASP A 250 15.81 4.23 -21.39
N ARG A 251 16.95 4.06 -22.05
CA ARG A 251 18.25 4.52 -21.55
C ARG A 251 18.43 6.04 -21.65
N SER A 252 17.49 6.77 -22.20
CA SER A 252 17.52 8.25 -22.20
C SER A 252 16.94 8.85 -20.91
N ALA A 253 16.31 8.04 -20.06
CA ALA A 253 15.88 8.45 -18.74
C ALA A 253 17.07 8.77 -17.82
N ASP A 254 16.85 9.64 -16.82
CA ASP A 254 17.90 10.03 -15.85
C ASP A 254 18.39 8.83 -15.04
N CYS A 255 17.51 7.89 -14.73
CA CYS A 255 17.79 6.61 -14.09
C CYS A 255 17.24 5.46 -14.93
N TYR A 256 18.06 4.45 -15.22
CA TYR A 256 17.59 3.28 -15.98
C TYR A 256 18.27 1.99 -15.52
N ALA A 257 17.61 0.86 -15.82
CA ALA A 257 18.19 -0.45 -15.60
C ALA A 257 19.09 -0.85 -16.79
N ASP A 258 20.30 -1.31 -16.49
CA ASP A 258 21.19 -1.92 -17.48
C ASP A 258 21.57 -3.34 -17.06
N ASN A 259 22.10 -4.14 -17.99
CA ASN A 259 22.54 -5.52 -17.77
C ASN A 259 21.46 -6.41 -17.10
N VAL A 260 20.18 -6.16 -17.42
CA VAL A 260 19.06 -6.86 -16.79
C VAL A 260 19.09 -8.34 -17.11
N SER A 261 19.12 -9.17 -16.09
CA SER A 261 19.00 -10.61 -16.16
C SER A 261 18.01 -11.13 -15.11
N PHE A 262 17.51 -12.35 -15.32
CA PHE A 262 16.61 -13.02 -14.38
C PHE A 262 17.17 -14.39 -14.04
N PHE A 263 17.19 -14.69 -12.74
CA PHE A 263 17.48 -16.02 -12.24
C PHE A 263 16.30 -16.49 -11.38
N ASP A 264 15.65 -17.58 -11.79
CA ASP A 264 14.42 -18.10 -11.15
C ASP A 264 13.37 -17.01 -10.87
N GLY A 265 13.14 -16.10 -11.84
CA GLY A 265 12.14 -15.01 -11.72
C GLY A 265 12.58 -13.79 -10.91
N TYR A 266 13.77 -13.81 -10.31
CA TYR A 266 14.36 -12.69 -9.57
C TYR A 266 15.23 -11.83 -10.47
N GLY A 267 15.07 -10.50 -10.42
CA GLY A 267 15.80 -9.57 -11.25
C GLY A 267 17.20 -9.27 -10.69
N ASP A 268 18.19 -9.25 -11.58
CA ASP A 268 19.58 -8.84 -11.32
C ASP A 268 19.96 -7.80 -12.39
N PHE A 269 20.41 -6.61 -11.97
CA PHE A 269 20.64 -5.48 -12.88
C PHE A 269 21.51 -4.39 -12.27
N ASP A 270 22.04 -3.53 -13.13
CA ASP A 270 22.71 -2.30 -12.74
C ASP A 270 21.73 -1.12 -12.78
N VAL A 271 21.71 -0.32 -11.73
CA VAL A 271 21.07 1.01 -11.69
C VAL A 271 22.06 2.02 -12.26
N VAL A 272 21.73 2.59 -13.40
CA VAL A 272 22.56 3.62 -14.06
C VAL A 272 21.88 4.97 -13.91
N ILE A 273 22.61 5.97 -13.41
CA ILE A 273 22.14 7.33 -13.25
C ILE A 273 23.11 8.29 -13.97
N ASN A 274 22.56 9.14 -14.85
CA ASN A 274 23.38 10.06 -15.64
C ASN A 274 24.53 9.35 -16.40
N GLY A 275 24.29 8.12 -16.87
CA GLY A 275 25.27 7.31 -17.62
C GLY A 275 26.36 6.63 -16.77
N LEU A 276 26.28 6.70 -15.45
CA LEU A 276 27.21 6.05 -14.52
C LEU A 276 26.49 4.99 -13.69
N THR A 277 27.11 3.83 -13.50
CA THR A 277 26.59 2.81 -12.58
C THR A 277 26.58 3.35 -11.16
N TYR A 278 25.39 3.49 -10.61
CA TYR A 278 25.16 3.98 -9.25
C TYR A 278 25.10 2.85 -8.22
N ALA A 279 24.46 1.74 -8.58
CA ALA A 279 24.32 0.57 -7.73
C ALA A 279 24.16 -0.70 -8.58
N HIS A 280 24.63 -1.84 -8.07
CA HIS A 280 24.25 -3.16 -8.57
C HIS A 280 23.21 -3.75 -7.65
N VAL A 281 22.16 -4.35 -8.20
CA VAL A 281 20.97 -4.82 -7.48
C VAL A 281 20.63 -6.24 -7.87
N SER A 282 20.57 -7.12 -6.87
CA SER A 282 20.00 -8.47 -6.97
C SER A 282 18.74 -8.50 -6.08
N LEU A 283 17.56 -8.59 -6.70
CA LEU A 283 16.29 -8.59 -5.98
C LEU A 283 15.99 -9.96 -5.39
N HIS A 284 15.35 -9.98 -4.22
CA HIS A 284 14.83 -11.16 -3.55
C HIS A 284 13.28 -11.22 -3.60
N VAL A 285 12.67 -10.43 -4.47
CA VAL A 285 11.24 -10.46 -4.78
C VAL A 285 11.07 -10.70 -6.28
N PRO A 286 10.17 -11.61 -6.70
CA PRO A 286 10.04 -11.98 -8.11
C PRO A 286 9.26 -10.93 -8.91
N GLY A 287 9.42 -10.97 -10.24
CA GLY A 287 8.66 -10.20 -11.20
C GLY A 287 9.37 -8.94 -11.73
N ALA A 288 9.27 -8.76 -13.05
CA ALA A 288 9.91 -7.66 -13.77
C ALA A 288 9.45 -6.26 -13.31
N HIS A 289 8.20 -6.13 -12.84
CA HIS A 289 7.68 -4.87 -12.30
C HIS A 289 8.45 -4.39 -11.05
N ASN A 290 9.08 -5.30 -10.32
CA ASN A 290 9.89 -4.96 -9.15
C ASN A 290 11.22 -4.29 -9.52
N ILE A 291 11.72 -4.45 -10.74
CA ILE A 291 12.83 -3.65 -11.26
C ILE A 291 12.42 -2.16 -11.34
N SER A 292 11.24 -1.86 -11.88
CA SER A 292 10.69 -0.51 -11.93
C SER A 292 10.50 0.10 -10.54
N ASN A 293 9.95 -0.67 -9.58
CA ASN A 293 9.81 -0.25 -8.18
C ASN A 293 11.18 0.05 -7.53
N ALA A 294 12.18 -0.78 -7.81
CA ALA A 294 13.55 -0.60 -7.30
C ALA A 294 14.23 0.64 -7.91
N LEU A 295 14.04 0.90 -9.22
CA LEU A 295 14.54 2.12 -9.87
C LEU A 295 13.93 3.38 -9.26
N ALA A 296 12.63 3.38 -8.99
CA ALA A 296 11.94 4.49 -8.33
C ALA A 296 12.51 4.76 -6.93
N ALA A 297 12.73 3.70 -6.12
CA ALA A 297 13.33 3.81 -4.79
C ALA A 297 14.81 4.27 -4.85
N ALA A 298 15.60 3.76 -5.82
CA ALA A 298 16.97 4.18 -6.05
C ALA A 298 17.07 5.64 -6.52
N SER A 299 16.15 6.08 -7.38
CA SER A 299 16.03 7.48 -7.81
C SER A 299 15.78 8.41 -6.61
N ALA A 300 14.85 8.01 -5.71
CA ALA A 300 14.59 8.76 -4.47
C ALA A 300 15.84 8.83 -3.57
N ALA A 301 16.57 7.75 -3.44
CA ALA A 301 17.83 7.71 -2.70
C ALA A 301 18.87 8.66 -3.31
N TYR A 302 19.03 8.64 -4.63
CA TYR A 302 19.97 9.48 -5.35
C TYR A 302 19.69 10.98 -5.20
N VAL A 303 18.45 11.42 -5.44
CA VAL A 303 18.08 12.85 -5.34
C VAL A 303 18.17 13.37 -3.91
N LEU A 304 18.06 12.49 -2.91
CA LEU A 304 18.28 12.80 -1.50
C LEU A 304 19.73 12.58 -1.02
N GLY A 305 20.65 12.28 -1.92
CA GLY A 305 22.10 12.25 -1.68
C GLY A 305 22.62 11.02 -0.93
N LEU A 306 21.88 9.90 -0.94
CA LEU A 306 22.34 8.65 -0.35
C LEU A 306 23.35 7.97 -1.29
N PRO A 307 24.32 7.20 -0.77
CA PRO A 307 25.31 6.49 -1.59
C PRO A 307 24.72 5.23 -2.25
N GLY A 308 25.26 4.84 -3.41
CA GLY A 308 24.82 3.65 -4.16
C GLY A 308 24.96 2.35 -3.37
N GLU A 309 25.93 2.25 -2.47
CA GLU A 309 26.13 1.10 -1.58
C GLU A 309 24.92 0.88 -0.65
N ALA A 310 24.25 1.95 -0.24
CA ALA A 310 23.03 1.85 0.55
C ALA A 310 21.87 1.31 -0.29
N VAL A 311 21.83 1.62 -1.60
CA VAL A 311 20.85 1.06 -2.54
C VAL A 311 21.07 -0.44 -2.70
N THR A 312 22.31 -0.84 -2.99
CA THR A 312 22.70 -2.26 -3.09
C THR A 312 22.34 -3.03 -1.82
N ALA A 313 22.77 -2.56 -0.66
CA ALA A 313 22.52 -3.25 0.61
C ALA A 313 21.03 -3.27 1.00
N GLY A 314 20.34 -2.14 0.81
CA GLY A 314 18.92 -2.00 1.13
C GLY A 314 18.06 -2.93 0.28
N LEU A 315 18.23 -2.93 -1.03
CA LEU A 315 17.47 -3.77 -1.94
C LEU A 315 17.80 -5.26 -1.80
N ALA A 316 19.06 -5.62 -1.54
CA ALA A 316 19.44 -6.99 -1.23
C ALA A 316 18.81 -7.52 0.08
N SER A 317 18.52 -6.64 1.05
CA SER A 317 17.85 -7.01 2.30
C SER A 317 16.31 -7.07 2.18
N PHE A 318 15.73 -6.59 1.08
CA PHE A 318 14.30 -6.56 0.88
C PHE A 318 13.77 -7.91 0.39
N THR A 319 13.01 -8.60 1.23
CA THR A 319 12.42 -9.92 0.94
C THR A 319 10.89 -9.87 0.72
N GLY A 320 10.33 -8.66 0.58
CA GLY A 320 8.91 -8.44 0.36
C GLY A 320 8.24 -7.66 1.49
N ALA A 321 7.00 -7.28 1.25
CA ALA A 321 6.09 -6.70 2.23
C ALA A 321 4.93 -7.66 2.48
N GLY A 322 4.29 -7.56 3.63
CA GLY A 322 3.15 -8.40 3.95
C GLY A 322 2.06 -8.31 2.89
N ARG A 323 1.53 -9.45 2.52
CA ARG A 323 0.53 -9.59 1.47
C ARG A 323 0.98 -9.09 0.08
N ARG A 324 2.29 -9.15 -0.23
CA ARG A 324 2.86 -8.85 -1.55
C ARG A 324 3.74 -10.01 -1.99
N PHE A 325 3.15 -11.01 -2.63
CA PHE A 325 3.75 -12.32 -2.93
C PHE A 325 4.39 -12.95 -1.68
N GLU A 326 3.69 -12.83 -0.55
CA GLU A 326 4.18 -13.26 0.76
C GLU A 326 4.13 -14.78 0.87
N HIS A 327 5.28 -15.43 1.07
CA HIS A 327 5.32 -16.86 1.36
C HIS A 327 4.77 -17.13 2.77
N LYS A 328 3.72 -17.94 2.87
CA LYS A 328 3.01 -18.23 4.13
C LYS A 328 3.41 -19.57 4.74
N GLY A 329 3.97 -20.49 3.93
CA GLY A 329 4.38 -21.81 4.36
C GLY A 329 4.13 -22.88 3.31
N THR A 330 4.30 -24.15 3.72
CA THR A 330 4.15 -25.31 2.84
C THR A 330 3.03 -26.21 3.33
N PHE A 331 2.12 -26.62 2.45
CA PHE A 331 1.06 -27.58 2.74
C PHE A 331 1.22 -28.84 1.91
N ARG A 332 1.56 -29.98 2.53
CA ARG A 332 1.76 -31.29 1.86
C ARG A 332 2.68 -31.21 0.63
N GLY A 333 3.72 -30.35 0.67
CA GLY A 333 4.67 -30.15 -0.41
C GLY A 333 4.20 -29.19 -1.52
N ALA A 334 3.09 -28.47 -1.31
CA ALA A 334 2.69 -27.30 -2.09
C ALA A 334 3.09 -26.02 -1.36
N GLU A 335 3.68 -25.07 -2.08
CA GLU A 335 4.05 -23.76 -1.51
C GLU A 335 2.84 -22.83 -1.49
N VAL A 336 2.58 -22.18 -0.34
CA VAL A 336 1.42 -21.30 -0.13
C VAL A 336 1.87 -19.86 -0.01
N TYR A 337 1.31 -19.00 -0.85
CA TYR A 337 1.56 -17.57 -0.90
C TYR A 337 0.27 -16.76 -0.67
N ASP A 338 0.42 -15.49 -0.28
CA ASP A 338 -0.68 -14.51 -0.22
C ASP A 338 -0.30 -13.22 -0.96
N ASP A 339 -1.26 -12.65 -1.68
CA ASP A 339 -1.08 -11.37 -2.37
C ASP A 339 -2.33 -10.48 -2.25
N TYR A 340 -2.10 -9.19 -2.14
CA TYR A 340 -3.15 -8.18 -1.99
C TYR A 340 -3.76 -7.73 -3.33
N ALA A 341 -3.25 -8.22 -4.47
CA ALA A 341 -3.73 -7.86 -5.80
C ALA A 341 -5.26 -7.98 -5.91
N HIS A 342 -5.89 -6.95 -6.46
CA HIS A 342 -7.34 -6.85 -6.55
C HIS A 342 -7.82 -6.12 -7.82
N HIS A 343 -6.89 -5.66 -8.66
CA HIS A 343 -7.13 -5.13 -10.00
C HIS A 343 -6.62 -6.15 -11.03
N PRO A 344 -7.27 -6.32 -12.22
CA PRO A 344 -6.83 -7.27 -13.24
C PRO A 344 -5.35 -7.14 -13.62
N ASP A 345 -4.83 -5.92 -13.74
CA ASP A 345 -3.42 -5.67 -14.07
C ASP A 345 -2.48 -6.13 -12.97
N GLU A 346 -2.84 -5.92 -11.70
CA GLU A 346 -2.08 -6.45 -10.56
C GLU A 346 -2.08 -7.97 -10.55
N VAL A 347 -3.24 -8.60 -10.78
CA VAL A 347 -3.37 -10.06 -10.88
C VAL A 347 -2.53 -10.59 -12.04
N ARG A 348 -2.53 -9.92 -13.19
CA ARG A 348 -1.70 -10.27 -14.34
C ARG A 348 -0.21 -10.20 -14.03
N ALA A 349 0.23 -9.13 -13.36
CA ALA A 349 1.63 -8.95 -12.95
C ALA A 349 2.06 -10.02 -11.94
N LEU A 350 1.20 -10.31 -10.95
CA LEU A 350 1.39 -11.38 -9.97
C LEU A 350 1.54 -12.75 -10.65
N LEU A 351 0.61 -13.10 -11.54
CA LEU A 351 0.63 -14.39 -12.25
C LEU A 351 1.87 -14.54 -13.14
N SER A 352 2.29 -13.44 -13.79
CA SER A 352 3.53 -13.44 -14.59
C SER A 352 4.76 -13.68 -13.72
N ALA A 353 4.81 -13.08 -12.51
CA ALA A 353 5.87 -13.33 -11.55
C ALA A 353 5.84 -14.79 -11.04
N ALA A 354 4.67 -15.31 -10.71
CA ALA A 354 4.48 -16.68 -10.25
C ALA A 354 4.90 -17.71 -11.32
N GLN A 355 4.55 -17.49 -12.58
CA GLN A 355 4.93 -18.36 -13.70
C GLN A 355 6.44 -18.44 -13.95
N ALA A 356 7.20 -17.42 -13.55
CA ALA A 356 8.66 -17.41 -13.67
C ALA A 356 9.36 -18.24 -12.57
N LEU A 357 8.64 -18.63 -11.51
CA LEU A 357 9.18 -19.43 -10.41
C LEU A 357 8.98 -20.93 -10.64
N PRO A 358 9.84 -21.79 -10.10
CA PRO A 358 9.67 -23.25 -10.22
C PRO A 358 8.38 -23.74 -9.53
N HIS A 359 7.47 -24.35 -10.26
CA HIS A 359 6.28 -25.02 -9.75
C HIS A 359 5.74 -26.03 -10.77
N LYS A 360 4.86 -26.93 -10.34
CA LYS A 360 4.18 -27.89 -11.24
C LYS A 360 2.87 -27.34 -11.77
N ARG A 361 2.05 -26.80 -10.88
CA ARG A 361 0.76 -26.16 -11.20
C ARG A 361 0.60 -24.90 -10.37
N LEU A 362 -0.04 -23.91 -10.96
CA LEU A 362 -0.43 -22.67 -10.31
C LEU A 362 -1.92 -22.74 -9.96
N ILE A 363 -2.22 -22.72 -8.66
CA ILE A 363 -3.59 -22.73 -8.11
C ILE A 363 -3.86 -21.37 -7.49
N LEU A 364 -4.85 -20.66 -8.01
CA LEU A 364 -5.24 -19.33 -7.55
C LEU A 364 -6.55 -19.40 -6.75
N ALA A 365 -6.54 -18.94 -5.50
CA ALA A 365 -7.75 -18.65 -4.74
C ALA A 365 -7.99 -17.14 -4.77
N PHE A 366 -8.96 -16.67 -5.54
CA PHE A 366 -9.21 -15.24 -5.75
C PHE A 366 -10.49 -14.79 -5.06
N GLN A 367 -10.42 -13.66 -4.36
CA GLN A 367 -11.58 -12.96 -3.79
C GLN A 367 -11.70 -11.58 -4.45
N PRO A 368 -12.70 -11.36 -5.31
CA PRO A 368 -12.95 -10.02 -5.84
C PRO A 368 -13.25 -9.03 -4.71
N HIS A 369 -12.83 -7.77 -4.89
CA HIS A 369 -13.00 -6.72 -3.90
C HIS A 369 -13.92 -5.65 -4.45
N THR A 370 -15.06 -5.42 -3.78
CA THR A 370 -16.21 -4.58 -4.09
C THR A 370 -17.04 -5.04 -5.30
N TYR A 371 -18.34 -4.82 -5.22
CA TYR A 371 -19.27 -5.17 -6.30
C TYR A 371 -19.09 -4.28 -7.52
N THR A 372 -18.91 -2.96 -7.30
CA THR A 372 -18.76 -1.98 -8.37
C THR A 372 -17.51 -2.23 -9.21
N ARG A 373 -16.34 -2.47 -8.59
CA ARG A 373 -15.11 -2.80 -9.32
C ARG A 373 -15.25 -4.13 -10.07
N THR A 374 -15.82 -5.14 -9.42
CA THR A 374 -16.00 -6.47 -10.04
C THR A 374 -16.89 -6.37 -11.27
N ALA A 375 -17.96 -5.57 -11.23
CA ALA A 375 -18.83 -5.36 -12.38
C ALA A 375 -18.17 -4.54 -13.49
N ALA A 376 -17.46 -3.46 -13.14
CA ALA A 376 -16.79 -2.58 -14.10
C ALA A 376 -15.68 -3.30 -14.88
N LEU A 377 -14.94 -4.20 -14.23
CA LEU A 377 -13.78 -4.91 -14.79
C LEU A 377 -14.07 -6.41 -15.01
N PHE A 378 -15.35 -6.77 -15.19
CA PHE A 378 -15.78 -8.16 -15.20
C PHE A 378 -15.08 -8.99 -16.29
N ASP A 379 -15.04 -8.50 -17.53
CA ASP A 379 -14.43 -9.22 -18.65
C ASP A 379 -12.89 -9.27 -18.53
N ASP A 380 -12.26 -8.26 -17.98
CA ASP A 380 -10.82 -8.23 -17.68
C ASP A 380 -10.46 -9.28 -16.61
N PHE A 381 -11.30 -9.43 -15.58
CA PHE A 381 -11.15 -10.51 -14.60
C PHE A 381 -11.34 -11.88 -15.25
N VAL A 382 -12.34 -12.07 -16.14
CA VAL A 382 -12.52 -13.34 -16.86
C VAL A 382 -11.28 -13.68 -17.68
N GLU A 383 -10.64 -12.69 -18.30
CA GLU A 383 -9.43 -12.91 -19.09
C GLU A 383 -8.25 -13.33 -18.22
N VAL A 384 -7.94 -12.55 -17.19
CA VAL A 384 -6.75 -12.79 -16.35
C VAL A 384 -6.86 -14.05 -15.51
N LEU A 385 -8.06 -14.40 -15.02
CA LEU A 385 -8.30 -15.58 -14.21
C LEU A 385 -8.31 -16.90 -15.01
N ARG A 386 -8.13 -16.85 -16.33
CA ARG A 386 -7.88 -18.04 -17.18
C ARG A 386 -6.41 -18.46 -17.23
N LEU A 387 -5.50 -17.63 -16.73
CA LEU A 387 -4.06 -17.89 -16.80
C LEU A 387 -3.57 -18.98 -15.83
N PRO A 388 -4.10 -19.13 -14.59
CA PRO A 388 -3.72 -20.22 -13.69
C PRO A 388 -4.24 -21.58 -14.14
N ASP A 389 -3.57 -22.68 -13.71
CA ASP A 389 -4.04 -24.04 -13.99
C ASP A 389 -5.36 -24.38 -13.30
N ARG A 390 -5.60 -23.79 -12.12
CA ARG A 390 -6.83 -23.95 -11.34
C ARG A 390 -7.21 -22.64 -10.67
N VAL A 391 -8.51 -22.34 -10.64
CA VAL A 391 -9.05 -21.15 -9.99
C VAL A 391 -10.15 -21.54 -9.02
N VAL A 392 -10.05 -21.07 -7.79
CA VAL A 392 -11.07 -21.12 -6.76
C VAL A 392 -11.51 -19.68 -6.46
N LEU A 393 -12.79 -19.39 -6.61
CA LEU A 393 -13.36 -18.07 -6.41
C LEU A 393 -14.14 -18.01 -5.10
N ALA A 394 -13.66 -17.23 -4.16
CA ALA A 394 -14.43 -16.87 -2.96
C ALA A 394 -15.48 -15.81 -3.30
N GLU A 395 -16.50 -15.65 -2.44
CA GLU A 395 -17.52 -14.59 -2.62
C GLU A 395 -16.89 -13.21 -2.53
N ILE A 396 -17.47 -12.23 -3.25
CA ILE A 396 -16.99 -10.84 -3.30
C ILE A 396 -16.89 -10.27 -1.88
N TYR A 397 -15.74 -9.70 -1.56
CA TYR A 397 -15.57 -8.92 -0.34
C TYR A 397 -16.22 -7.55 -0.54
N ALA A 398 -17.36 -7.35 0.12
CA ALA A 398 -18.21 -6.16 -0.08
C ALA A 398 -17.56 -4.86 0.39
N ALA A 399 -16.60 -4.91 1.33
CA ALA A 399 -16.05 -3.74 2.02
C ALA A 399 -17.15 -2.83 2.60
N ARG A 400 -17.47 -1.72 1.95
CA ARG A 400 -18.50 -0.77 2.38
C ARG A 400 -19.74 -0.79 1.50
N GLU A 401 -19.74 -1.59 0.45
CA GLU A 401 -20.81 -1.61 -0.55
C GLU A 401 -21.95 -2.55 -0.15
N LYS A 402 -23.14 -2.25 -0.68
CA LYS A 402 -24.25 -3.18 -0.75
C LYS A 402 -24.36 -3.69 -2.18
N ASN A 403 -24.82 -4.93 -2.34
CA ASN A 403 -24.99 -5.52 -3.67
C ASN A 403 -26.30 -5.07 -4.33
N ASP A 404 -26.35 -3.81 -4.76
CA ASP A 404 -27.51 -3.23 -5.43
C ASP A 404 -27.52 -3.51 -6.95
N ILE A 405 -26.39 -4.02 -7.49
CA ILE A 405 -26.19 -4.30 -8.92
C ILE A 405 -26.25 -5.78 -9.28
N GLY A 406 -26.37 -6.67 -8.29
CA GLY A 406 -26.57 -8.11 -8.48
C GLY A 406 -25.34 -8.88 -8.97
N THR A 407 -24.13 -8.31 -8.90
CA THR A 407 -22.88 -8.98 -9.28
C THR A 407 -22.45 -10.02 -8.23
N SER A 408 -21.95 -11.19 -8.66
CA SER A 408 -21.44 -12.22 -7.76
C SER A 408 -20.20 -12.92 -8.31
N SER A 409 -19.40 -13.49 -7.42
CA SER A 409 -18.27 -14.35 -7.82
C SER A 409 -18.74 -15.63 -8.53
N ARG A 410 -19.98 -16.06 -8.33
CA ARG A 410 -20.59 -17.20 -9.03
C ARG A 410 -20.71 -16.92 -10.52
N ASP A 411 -21.13 -15.69 -10.88
CA ASP A 411 -21.27 -15.28 -12.29
C ASP A 411 -19.90 -15.24 -12.96
N LEU A 412 -18.88 -14.76 -12.24
CA LEU A 412 -17.51 -14.76 -12.70
C LEU A 412 -16.96 -16.18 -12.91
N ALA A 413 -17.21 -17.09 -11.96
CA ALA A 413 -16.84 -18.49 -12.06
C ALA A 413 -17.48 -19.18 -13.28
N ALA A 414 -18.74 -18.87 -13.58
CA ALA A 414 -19.46 -19.43 -14.74
C ALA A 414 -18.81 -19.07 -16.08
N ARG A 415 -18.02 -18.00 -16.17
CA ARG A 415 -17.32 -17.55 -17.39
C ARG A 415 -15.90 -18.12 -17.52
N ILE A 416 -15.38 -18.78 -16.48
CA ILE A 416 -14.01 -19.30 -16.43
C ILE A 416 -14.07 -20.83 -16.42
N PRO A 417 -13.58 -21.51 -17.48
CA PRO A 417 -13.64 -22.97 -17.56
C PRO A 417 -12.94 -23.65 -16.37
N GLY A 418 -13.65 -24.50 -15.65
CA GLY A 418 -13.10 -25.27 -14.53
C GLY A 418 -12.91 -24.48 -13.23
N ALA A 419 -13.35 -23.23 -13.16
CA ALA A 419 -13.34 -22.47 -11.92
C ALA A 419 -14.35 -23.03 -10.92
N ILE A 420 -13.98 -23.01 -9.63
CA ILE A 420 -14.79 -23.50 -8.52
C ILE A 420 -15.22 -22.29 -7.68
N TYR A 421 -16.52 -22.10 -7.51
CA TYR A 421 -17.06 -21.08 -6.62
C TYR A 421 -17.23 -21.61 -5.20
N CYS A 422 -16.80 -20.84 -4.19
CA CYS A 422 -16.94 -21.11 -2.78
C CYS A 422 -17.62 -19.93 -2.07
N ALA A 423 -18.69 -20.20 -1.33
CA ALA A 423 -19.45 -19.16 -0.64
C ALA A 423 -18.78 -18.67 0.66
N THR A 424 -17.88 -19.48 1.25
CA THR A 424 -17.16 -19.13 2.49
C THR A 424 -15.67 -19.43 2.37
N LEU A 425 -14.87 -18.83 3.26
CA LEU A 425 -13.42 -19.05 3.30
C LEU A 425 -13.08 -20.49 3.72
N GLU A 426 -13.89 -21.11 4.57
CA GLU A 426 -13.75 -22.51 4.95
C GLU A 426 -13.93 -23.43 3.73
N GLN A 427 -14.96 -23.20 2.91
CA GLN A 427 -15.16 -23.94 1.65
C GLN A 427 -13.99 -23.71 0.68
N THR A 428 -13.45 -22.49 0.61
CA THR A 428 -12.25 -22.19 -0.18
C THR A 428 -11.06 -23.02 0.31
N ALA A 429 -10.81 -23.08 1.62
CA ALA A 429 -9.76 -23.90 2.19
C ALA A 429 -9.99 -25.40 1.96
N ASP A 430 -11.24 -25.87 2.03
CA ASP A 430 -11.61 -27.28 1.73
C ASP A 430 -11.27 -27.66 0.26
N GLU A 431 -11.57 -26.77 -0.68
CA GLU A 431 -11.25 -26.99 -2.09
C GLU A 431 -9.75 -26.91 -2.36
N LEU A 432 -9.04 -25.96 -1.75
CA LEU A 432 -7.57 -25.91 -1.85
C LEU A 432 -6.91 -27.17 -1.29
N GLU A 433 -7.40 -27.71 -0.16
CA GLU A 433 -6.90 -28.97 0.41
C GLU A 433 -7.09 -30.17 -0.54
N LYS A 434 -8.24 -30.27 -1.22
CA LYS A 434 -8.51 -31.31 -2.21
C LYS A 434 -7.65 -31.21 -3.44
N LEU A 435 -7.34 -29.97 -3.88
CA LEU A 435 -6.59 -29.71 -5.09
C LEU A 435 -5.07 -29.86 -4.89
N ALA A 436 -4.56 -29.51 -3.70
CA ALA A 436 -3.14 -29.41 -3.40
C ALA A 436 -2.39 -30.73 -3.65
N GLN A 437 -1.27 -30.64 -4.37
CA GLN A 437 -0.35 -31.74 -4.63
C GLN A 437 1.11 -31.26 -4.44
N PRO A 438 2.04 -32.17 -4.13
CA PRO A 438 3.45 -31.80 -3.97
C PRO A 438 4.03 -31.13 -5.23
N GLY A 439 4.61 -29.97 -5.05
CA GLY A 439 5.20 -29.13 -6.10
C GLY A 439 4.24 -28.10 -6.71
N ASP A 440 2.99 -28.01 -6.23
CA ASP A 440 2.08 -26.95 -6.61
C ASP A 440 2.47 -25.61 -5.94
N MET A 441 2.11 -24.51 -6.60
CA MET A 441 2.08 -23.18 -6.01
C MET A 441 0.62 -22.77 -5.81
N ILE A 442 0.26 -22.46 -4.57
CA ILE A 442 -1.09 -21.99 -4.18
C ILE A 442 -0.97 -20.54 -3.79
N ILE A 443 -1.76 -19.65 -4.39
CA ILE A 443 -1.74 -18.24 -4.05
C ILE A 443 -3.16 -17.80 -3.66
N THR A 444 -3.32 -17.26 -2.46
CA THR A 444 -4.52 -16.54 -2.04
C THR A 444 -4.39 -15.07 -2.48
N VAL A 445 -5.39 -14.54 -3.21
CA VAL A 445 -5.30 -13.24 -3.87
C VAL A 445 -6.55 -12.41 -3.63
N GLY A 446 -6.37 -11.19 -3.15
CA GLY A 446 -7.44 -10.22 -2.95
C GLY A 446 -7.20 -9.24 -1.80
N ALA A 447 -7.79 -8.05 -1.87
CA ALA A 447 -7.67 -7.01 -0.84
C ALA A 447 -8.54 -7.27 0.42
N GLY A 448 -9.43 -8.27 0.36
CA GLY A 448 -10.27 -8.69 1.47
C GLY A 448 -9.57 -9.64 2.44
N ASP A 449 -10.31 -10.61 2.93
CA ASP A 449 -9.90 -11.56 3.97
C ASP A 449 -9.52 -12.96 3.45
N ILE A 450 -9.34 -13.10 2.13
CA ILE A 450 -9.00 -14.38 1.47
C ILE A 450 -7.73 -15.05 2.03
N TYR A 451 -6.77 -14.27 2.54
CA TYR A 451 -5.55 -14.77 3.18
C TYR A 451 -5.85 -15.79 4.29
N ARG A 452 -7.01 -15.64 4.96
CA ARG A 452 -7.45 -16.59 6.00
C ARG A 452 -7.72 -17.99 5.45
N ALA A 453 -8.11 -18.12 4.19
CA ALA A 453 -8.27 -19.45 3.59
C ALA A 453 -6.91 -20.16 3.46
N GLY A 454 -5.84 -19.43 3.12
CA GLY A 454 -4.46 -19.95 3.14
C GLY A 454 -3.99 -20.34 4.55
N GLU A 455 -4.28 -19.49 5.54
CA GLU A 455 -3.96 -19.78 6.94
C GLU A 455 -4.73 -21.00 7.49
N LEU A 456 -6.01 -21.16 7.11
CA LEU A 456 -6.81 -22.35 7.45
C LEU A 456 -6.22 -23.60 6.83
N LEU A 457 -5.80 -23.53 5.56
CA LEU A 457 -5.15 -24.63 4.86
C LEU A 457 -3.87 -25.07 5.59
N LEU A 458 -2.98 -24.13 5.91
CA LEU A 458 -1.71 -24.41 6.59
C LEU A 458 -1.93 -25.04 7.98
N LYS A 459 -2.87 -24.51 8.79
CA LYS A 459 -3.21 -25.08 10.11
C LYS A 459 -3.66 -26.55 10.04
N ARG A 460 -4.28 -26.97 8.94
CA ARG A 460 -4.67 -28.38 8.75
C ARG A 460 -3.47 -29.27 8.43
N GLY A 461 -2.41 -28.72 7.83
CA GLY A 461 -1.14 -29.41 7.60
C GLY A 461 -0.38 -29.69 8.90
N ASP A 462 -0.40 -28.72 9.83
CA ASP A 462 0.28 -28.84 11.12
C ASP A 462 -0.41 -29.81 12.09
N ALA A 463 -1.68 -30.14 11.84
CA ALA A 463 -2.49 -31.03 12.70
C ALA A 463 -2.40 -32.52 12.33
N GLN A 464 -1.64 -32.87 11.28
CA GLN A 464 -1.39 -34.24 10.82
C GLN A 464 0.07 -34.64 11.03
#